data_264f99cf5db661530301349068bca4fd
#
_entry.id   264f99cf5db661530301349068bca4fd
#
_cell.length_a   1.000
_cell.length_b   1.000
_cell.length_c   1.000
_cell.angle_alpha   90.00
_cell.angle_beta   90.00
_cell.angle_gamma   90.00
#
_symmetry.space_group_name_H-M   'P 1'
#
loop_
_entity.id
_entity.type
_entity.pdbx_description
1 polymer ?
#
loop_
_entity_poly.entity_id
_entity_poly.type
_entity_poly.pdbx_seq_one_letter_code
_entity_poly.pdbx_strand_id
1 'polypeptide(L)'
;MLIVARALVEGRHRIVQPIDIVGHTLLHHEGAPTAWRQWAAQHGVPEVQTVAGPRFAQYSALIQAALNGLGIGLVPKLLVQEELAEGALLSPCGTPVRVDQGHYLCYRPDRLDLPAFAAFREWIMDEGQKSRGVETEA
;
A
#
# COMPACT_ATOMS: atom_id res chain seq x y z
N MET A 1 -1.55 -1.02 -2.63
CA MET A 1 -1.26 -1.71 -3.89
C MET A 1 -0.06 -2.64 -3.73
N LEU A 2 0.07 -3.66 -4.59
CA LEU A 2 1.24 -4.54 -4.64
C LEU A 2 2.40 -3.82 -5.32
N ILE A 3 3.60 -3.91 -4.74
CA ILE A 3 4.83 -3.36 -5.30
C ILE A 3 5.93 -4.40 -5.34
N VAL A 4 6.78 -4.31 -6.37
CA VAL A 4 7.92 -5.21 -6.56
C VAL A 4 9.00 -4.52 -7.38
N ALA A 5 10.28 -4.82 -7.11
CA ALA A 5 11.37 -4.35 -7.96
C ALA A 5 11.32 -4.98 -9.37
N ARG A 6 11.72 -4.22 -10.39
CA ARG A 6 11.76 -4.67 -11.80
C ARG A 6 12.47 -6.01 -11.96
N ALA A 7 13.59 -6.23 -11.28
CA ALA A 7 14.37 -7.46 -11.38
C ALA A 7 13.60 -8.73 -11.01
N LEU A 8 12.60 -8.63 -10.10
CA LEU A 8 11.76 -9.76 -9.72
C LEU A 8 10.63 -10.03 -10.73
N VAL A 9 10.25 -9.04 -11.53
CA VAL A 9 9.25 -9.21 -12.59
C VAL A 9 9.85 -9.81 -13.86
N GLU A 10 11.09 -9.47 -14.15
CA GLU A 10 11.80 -9.90 -15.38
C GLU A 10 12.56 -11.23 -15.21
N GLY A 11 12.67 -11.74 -13.97
CA GLY A 11 13.41 -12.96 -13.63
C GLY A 11 12.69 -14.27 -13.98
N ARG A 12 13.29 -15.41 -13.56
CA ARG A 12 12.73 -16.77 -13.76
C ARG A 12 11.38 -16.98 -13.09
N HIS A 13 11.10 -16.27 -12.02
CA HIS A 13 9.86 -16.31 -11.25
C HIS A 13 9.09 -15.01 -11.45
N ARG A 14 8.81 -14.69 -12.73
CA ARG A 14 8.10 -13.46 -13.07
C ARG A 14 6.68 -13.45 -12.50
N ILE A 15 6.28 -12.31 -11.99
CA ILE A 15 4.94 -12.08 -11.45
C ILE A 15 4.08 -11.50 -12.58
N VAL A 16 3.11 -12.26 -13.05
CA VAL A 16 2.17 -11.88 -14.11
C VAL A 16 0.73 -11.90 -13.58
N GLN A 17 0.43 -12.84 -12.72
CA GLN A 17 -0.89 -13.04 -12.12
C GLN A 17 -0.77 -13.16 -10.59
N PRO A 18 -1.85 -12.95 -9.84
CA PRO A 18 -1.79 -12.94 -8.37
C PRO A 18 -1.19 -14.17 -7.72
N ILE A 19 -1.43 -15.36 -8.27
CA ILE A 19 -0.89 -16.61 -7.70
C ILE A 19 0.64 -16.70 -7.79
N ASP A 20 1.27 -15.95 -8.69
CA ASP A 20 2.73 -16.00 -8.88
C ASP A 20 3.50 -15.43 -7.69
N ILE A 21 2.82 -14.74 -6.74
CA ILE A 21 3.46 -14.33 -5.48
C ILE A 21 3.90 -15.52 -4.62
N VAL A 22 3.32 -16.69 -4.86
CA VAL A 22 3.70 -17.94 -4.18
C VAL A 22 5.13 -18.30 -4.53
N GLY A 23 5.95 -18.47 -3.50
CA GLY A 23 7.39 -18.69 -3.66
C GLY A 23 8.26 -17.44 -3.60
N HIS A 24 7.65 -16.24 -3.52
CA HIS A 24 8.36 -15.00 -3.25
C HIS A 24 8.30 -14.62 -1.76
N THR A 25 9.30 -13.86 -1.31
CA THR A 25 9.29 -13.28 0.03
C THR A 25 8.24 -12.16 0.09
N LEU A 26 7.29 -12.27 1.03
CA LEU A 26 6.29 -11.24 1.27
C LEU A 26 6.74 -10.30 2.40
N LEU A 27 6.73 -9.00 2.12
CA LEU A 27 7.11 -7.96 3.08
C LEU A 27 5.85 -7.49 3.81
N HIS A 28 5.86 -7.57 5.13
CA HIS A 28 4.71 -7.23 5.97
C HIS A 28 4.89 -5.89 6.67
N HIS A 29 3.84 -5.08 6.75
CA HIS A 29 3.81 -3.90 7.60
C HIS A 29 3.09 -4.22 8.92
N GLU A 30 3.71 -3.86 10.07
CA GLU A 30 3.16 -4.17 11.40
C GLU A 30 1.81 -3.50 11.65
N GLY A 31 1.64 -2.27 11.17
CA GLY A 31 0.38 -1.52 11.26
C GLY A 31 -0.75 -2.02 10.34
N ALA A 32 -0.46 -2.98 9.44
CA ALA A 32 -1.43 -3.55 8.52
C ALA A 32 -1.35 -5.10 8.50
N PRO A 33 -1.55 -5.77 9.63
CA PRO A 33 -1.29 -7.22 9.77
C PRO A 33 -2.21 -8.08 8.92
N THR A 34 -3.33 -7.56 8.47
CA THR A 34 -4.32 -8.28 7.65
C THR A 34 -4.21 -7.97 6.16
N ALA A 35 -3.31 -7.07 5.73
CA ALA A 35 -3.24 -6.59 4.35
C ALA A 35 -3.05 -7.72 3.34
N TRP A 36 -2.11 -8.63 3.57
CA TRP A 36 -1.86 -9.76 2.69
C TRP A 36 -3.03 -10.75 2.65
N ARG A 37 -3.70 -11.01 3.78
CA ARG A 37 -4.90 -11.84 3.82
C ARG A 37 -6.05 -11.24 3.02
N GLN A 38 -6.29 -9.94 3.16
CA GLN A 38 -7.32 -9.22 2.41
C GLN A 38 -7.00 -9.21 0.91
N TRP A 39 -5.72 -8.98 0.55
CA TRP A 39 -5.28 -9.03 -0.83
C TRP A 39 -5.46 -10.43 -1.43
N ALA A 40 -5.06 -11.48 -0.72
CA ALA A 40 -5.21 -12.87 -1.15
C ALA A 40 -6.69 -13.24 -1.37
N ALA A 41 -7.58 -12.86 -0.45
CA ALA A 41 -9.01 -13.11 -0.56
C ALA A 41 -9.62 -12.45 -1.81
N GLN A 42 -9.20 -11.22 -2.13
CA GLN A 42 -9.68 -10.49 -3.32
C GLN A 42 -9.16 -11.08 -4.64
N HIS A 43 -8.00 -11.73 -4.61
CA HIS A 43 -7.34 -12.25 -5.82
C HIS A 43 -7.36 -13.79 -5.93
N GLY A 44 -8.06 -14.49 -5.04
CA GLY A 44 -8.17 -15.95 -5.07
C GLY A 44 -6.87 -16.69 -4.75
N VAL A 45 -5.95 -16.06 -4.01
CA VAL A 45 -4.69 -16.68 -3.56
C VAL A 45 -4.91 -17.36 -2.21
N PRO A 46 -4.44 -18.60 -1.99
CA PRO A 46 -4.57 -19.28 -0.70
C PRO A 46 -3.91 -18.49 0.45
N GLU A 47 -4.63 -18.29 1.55
CA GLU A 47 -4.19 -17.48 2.69
C GLU A 47 -2.88 -18.00 3.30
N VAL A 48 -2.69 -19.32 3.37
CA VAL A 48 -1.49 -19.96 3.93
C VAL A 48 -0.20 -19.43 3.29
N GLN A 49 -0.26 -18.99 2.05
CA GLN A 49 0.89 -18.46 1.31
C GLN A 49 1.24 -17.02 1.69
N THR A 50 0.41 -16.35 2.50
CA THR A 50 0.56 -14.92 2.81
C THR A 50 1.01 -14.66 4.26
N VAL A 51 1.34 -15.70 5.03
CA VAL A 51 1.62 -15.58 6.47
C VAL A 51 3.08 -15.27 6.77
N ALA A 52 4.00 -15.85 6.00
CA ALA A 52 5.44 -15.78 6.26
C ALA A 52 6.12 -14.61 5.58
N GLY A 53 7.11 -14.00 6.26
CA GLY A 53 7.96 -12.95 5.71
C GLY A 53 8.43 -11.94 6.75
N PRO A 54 9.43 -11.11 6.39
CA PRO A 54 9.93 -10.07 7.28
C PRO A 54 8.88 -8.98 7.55
N ARG A 55 8.93 -8.41 8.76
CA ARG A 55 8.00 -7.40 9.24
C ARG A 55 8.69 -6.05 9.41
N PHE A 56 8.01 -5.00 9.03
CA PHE A 56 8.52 -3.62 9.07
C PHE A 56 7.55 -2.73 9.84
N ALA A 57 8.08 -1.95 10.77
CA ALA A 57 7.29 -0.98 11.52
C ALA A 57 6.93 0.26 10.68
N GLN A 58 7.69 0.54 9.61
CA GLN A 58 7.53 1.71 8.76
C GLN A 58 7.45 1.34 7.28
N TYR A 59 6.56 2.00 6.55
CA TYR A 59 6.43 1.81 5.10
C TYR A 59 7.70 2.20 4.34
N SER A 60 8.41 3.24 4.77
CA SER A 60 9.67 3.65 4.14
C SER A 60 10.71 2.52 4.12
N ALA A 61 10.87 1.80 5.23
CA ALA A 61 11.78 0.66 5.31
C ALA A 61 11.29 -0.51 4.44
N LEU A 62 9.99 -0.78 4.40
CA LEU A 62 9.40 -1.81 3.53
C LEU A 62 9.60 -1.47 2.05
N ILE A 63 9.38 -0.21 1.67
CA ILE A 63 9.57 0.27 0.29
C ILE A 63 11.04 0.12 -0.13
N GLN A 64 11.99 0.51 0.73
CA GLN A 64 13.40 0.32 0.47
C GLN A 64 13.79 -1.15 0.34
N ALA A 65 13.22 -2.04 1.16
CA ALA A 65 13.43 -3.48 1.03
C ALA A 65 12.90 -4.01 -0.31
N ALA A 66 11.73 -3.54 -0.76
CA ALA A 66 11.17 -3.90 -2.06
C ALA A 66 12.04 -3.39 -3.21
N LEU A 67 12.50 -2.12 -3.19
CA LEU A 67 13.40 -1.54 -4.18
C LEU A 67 14.72 -2.34 -4.33
N ASN A 68 15.24 -2.85 -3.21
CA ASN A 68 16.42 -3.69 -3.19
C ASN A 68 16.16 -5.16 -3.57
N GLY A 69 14.94 -5.50 -4.01
CA GLY A 69 14.60 -6.84 -4.47
C GLY A 69 14.46 -7.89 -3.36
N LEU A 70 14.31 -7.47 -2.09
CA LEU A 70 14.16 -8.41 -0.97
C LEU A 70 12.85 -9.20 -1.05
N GLY A 71 11.83 -8.65 -1.70
CA GLY A 71 10.53 -9.29 -1.85
C GLY A 71 9.45 -8.37 -2.40
N ILE A 72 8.22 -8.80 -2.22
CA ILE A 72 7.00 -8.13 -2.68
C ILE A 72 6.33 -7.44 -1.49
N GLY A 73 5.92 -6.18 -1.64
CA GLY A 73 5.25 -5.41 -0.59
C GLY A 73 3.81 -5.03 -0.93
N LEU A 74 3.01 -4.79 0.09
CA LEU A 74 1.72 -4.10 -0.02
C LEU A 74 1.82 -2.75 0.69
N VAL A 75 1.61 -1.67 -0.07
CA VAL A 75 1.74 -0.30 0.43
C VAL A 75 0.61 0.59 -0.09
N PRO A 76 0.28 1.70 0.60
CA PRO A 76 -0.57 2.74 0.04
C PRO A 76 0.05 3.31 -1.25
N LYS A 77 -0.74 3.45 -2.32
CA LYS A 77 -0.29 3.95 -3.64
C LYS A 77 0.41 5.31 -3.53
N LEU A 78 -0.12 6.18 -2.66
CA LEU A 78 0.42 7.53 -2.44
C LEU A 78 1.90 7.55 -2.04
N LEU A 79 2.38 6.51 -1.36
CA LEU A 79 3.76 6.44 -0.85
C LEU A 79 4.79 5.99 -1.88
N VAL A 80 4.38 5.62 -3.08
CA VAL A 80 5.26 5.02 -4.11
C VAL A 80 4.98 5.57 -5.52
N GLN A 81 4.35 6.74 -5.61
CA GLN A 81 3.98 7.34 -6.89
C GLN A 81 5.22 7.68 -7.75
N GLU A 82 6.27 8.19 -7.13
CA GLU A 82 7.52 8.54 -7.82
C GLU A 82 8.23 7.28 -8.32
N GLU A 83 8.41 6.27 -7.47
CA GLU A 83 9.09 5.02 -7.84
C GLU A 83 8.34 4.24 -8.93
N LEU A 84 7.01 4.35 -8.95
CA LEU A 84 6.18 3.77 -10.01
C LEU A 84 6.32 4.55 -11.33
N ALA A 85 6.33 5.90 -11.27
CA ALA A 85 6.49 6.75 -12.44
C ALA A 85 7.87 6.58 -13.08
N GLU A 86 8.92 6.43 -12.27
CA GLU A 86 10.29 6.16 -12.72
C GLU A 86 10.52 4.70 -13.15
N GLY A 87 9.58 3.80 -12.84
CA GLY A 87 9.69 2.38 -13.13
C GLY A 87 10.71 1.65 -12.25
N ALA A 88 11.14 2.24 -11.14
CA ALA A 88 11.97 1.60 -10.12
C ALA A 88 11.20 0.50 -9.39
N LEU A 89 9.92 0.76 -9.11
CA LEU A 89 8.94 -0.23 -8.67
C LEU A 89 7.91 -0.49 -9.76
N LEU A 90 7.38 -1.71 -9.78
CA LEU A 90 6.30 -2.12 -10.66
C LEU A 90 5.14 -2.67 -9.82
N SER A 91 3.93 -2.62 -10.39
CA SER A 91 2.72 -3.21 -9.80
C SER A 91 2.08 -4.18 -10.81
N PRO A 92 2.62 -5.39 -10.98
CA PRO A 92 2.23 -6.31 -12.05
C PRO A 92 0.79 -6.83 -11.94
N CYS A 93 0.21 -6.85 -10.74
CA CYS A 93 -1.17 -7.28 -10.51
C CYS A 93 -2.17 -6.12 -10.39
N GLY A 94 -1.80 -4.94 -10.83
CA GLY A 94 -2.55 -3.73 -11.20
C GLY A 94 -3.62 -3.15 -10.27
N THR A 95 -4.46 -3.95 -9.65
CA THR A 95 -5.61 -3.43 -8.93
C THR A 95 -5.29 -3.14 -7.45
N PRO A 96 -5.41 -1.87 -6.99
CA PRO A 96 -5.29 -1.56 -5.57
C PRO A 96 -6.36 -2.29 -4.76
N VAL A 97 -5.95 -2.93 -3.68
CA VAL A 97 -6.88 -3.51 -2.71
C VAL A 97 -7.46 -2.40 -1.85
N ARG A 98 -8.77 -2.31 -1.76
CA ARG A 98 -9.42 -1.47 -0.76
C ARG A 98 -9.29 -2.15 0.60
N VAL A 99 -8.69 -1.46 1.54
CA VAL A 99 -8.66 -1.86 2.95
C VAL A 99 -9.68 -1.00 3.70
N ASP A 100 -10.43 -1.62 4.62
CA ASP A 100 -11.39 -0.92 5.48
C ASP A 100 -10.70 -0.10 6.58
N GLN A 101 -9.56 0.48 6.28
CA GLN A 101 -8.78 1.32 7.19
C GLN A 101 -8.74 2.74 6.62
N GLY A 102 -9.18 3.69 7.45
CA GLY A 102 -9.16 5.11 7.13
C GLY A 102 -8.20 5.89 8.03
N HIS A 103 -7.79 7.05 7.56
CA HIS A 103 -7.14 8.05 8.41
C HIS A 103 -8.22 8.92 9.04
N TYR A 104 -8.11 9.17 10.34
CA TYR A 104 -9.07 9.94 11.11
C TYR A 104 -8.40 11.14 11.76
N LEU A 105 -8.97 12.32 11.57
CA LEU A 105 -8.59 13.50 12.32
C LEU A 105 -9.33 13.50 13.66
N CYS A 106 -8.64 13.17 14.75
CA CYS A 106 -9.19 13.17 16.09
C CYS A 106 -8.85 14.49 16.81
N TYR A 107 -9.85 15.15 17.40
CA TYR A 107 -9.66 16.40 18.13
C TYR A 107 -10.70 16.57 19.23
N ARG A 108 -10.39 17.43 20.20
CA ARG A 108 -11.33 17.83 21.23
C ARG A 108 -12.37 18.80 20.64
N PRO A 109 -13.66 18.70 20.99
CA PRO A 109 -14.72 19.54 20.44
C PRO A 109 -14.46 21.06 20.61
N ASP A 110 -13.87 21.47 21.75
CA ASP A 110 -13.51 22.86 22.05
C ASP A 110 -12.49 23.46 21.07
N ARG A 111 -11.78 22.64 20.28
CA ARG A 111 -10.84 23.13 19.26
C ARG A 111 -11.50 23.74 18.04
N LEU A 112 -12.77 23.41 17.80
CA LEU A 112 -13.54 24.00 16.69
C LEU A 112 -13.79 25.51 16.88
N ASP A 113 -13.74 26.00 18.10
CA ASP A 113 -13.89 27.42 18.43
C ASP A 113 -12.65 28.26 18.03
N LEU A 114 -11.54 27.58 17.69
CA LEU A 114 -10.32 28.23 17.21
C LEU A 114 -10.37 28.39 15.66
N PRO A 115 -10.40 29.63 15.13
CA PRO A 115 -10.52 29.85 13.68
C PRO A 115 -9.43 29.15 12.85
N ALA A 116 -8.19 29.15 13.36
CA ALA A 116 -7.07 28.50 12.68
C ALA A 116 -7.26 26.97 12.59
N PHE A 117 -7.82 26.34 13.65
CA PHE A 117 -8.07 24.91 13.62
C PHE A 117 -9.26 24.58 12.72
N ALA A 118 -10.33 25.39 12.72
CA ALA A 118 -11.46 25.21 11.83
C ALA A 118 -11.01 25.25 10.36
N ALA A 119 -10.21 26.23 9.98
CA ALA A 119 -9.65 26.36 8.63
C ALA A 119 -8.75 25.15 8.26
N PHE A 120 -7.89 24.70 9.18
CA PHE A 120 -7.07 23.50 8.96
C PHE A 120 -7.93 22.25 8.76
N ARG A 121 -8.97 22.08 9.57
CA ARG A 121 -9.87 20.94 9.46
C ARG A 121 -10.59 20.91 8.10
N GLU A 122 -11.11 22.06 7.65
CA GLU A 122 -11.75 22.17 6.35
C GLU A 122 -10.76 21.81 5.22
N TRP A 123 -9.58 22.38 5.27
CA TRP A 123 -8.53 22.09 4.29
C TRP A 123 -8.16 20.61 4.22
N ILE A 124 -7.87 19.95 5.36
CA ILE A 124 -7.45 18.55 5.37
C ILE A 124 -8.58 17.60 4.92
N MET A 125 -9.84 17.95 5.21
CA MET A 125 -10.99 17.18 4.75
C MET A 125 -11.19 17.30 3.24
N ASP A 126 -10.99 18.50 2.68
CA ASP A 126 -11.05 18.74 1.24
C ASP A 126 -9.92 18.02 0.49
N GLU A 127 -8.68 18.09 0.97
CA GLU A 127 -7.55 17.33 0.41
C GLU A 127 -7.79 15.81 0.44
N GLY A 128 -8.36 15.29 1.53
CA GLY A 128 -8.73 13.89 1.64
C GLY A 128 -9.82 13.46 0.65
N GLN A 129 -10.74 14.36 0.30
CA GLN A 129 -11.77 14.08 -0.72
C GLN A 129 -11.19 14.10 -2.14
N LYS A 130 -10.32 15.06 -2.45
CA LYS A 130 -9.62 15.15 -3.74
C LYS A 130 -8.80 13.88 -4.01
N SER A 131 -8.08 13.39 -2.99
CA SER A 131 -7.29 12.17 -3.09
C SER A 131 -8.16 10.92 -3.38
N ARG A 132 -9.39 10.86 -2.87
CA ARG A 132 -10.33 9.77 -3.18
C ARG A 132 -10.88 9.82 -4.61
N GLY A 133 -11.06 11.02 -5.18
CA GLY A 133 -11.55 11.21 -6.54
C GLY A 133 -10.57 10.71 -7.61
N VAL A 134 -9.28 10.83 -7.38
CA VAL A 134 -8.23 10.38 -8.30
C VAL A 134 -8.15 8.85 -8.40
N GLU A 135 -8.58 8.10 -7.37
CA GLU A 135 -8.59 6.63 -7.39
C GLU A 135 -9.76 6.02 -8.17
N THR A 136 -10.76 6.83 -8.56
CA THR A 136 -11.98 6.32 -9.23
C THR A 136 -11.90 6.41 -10.76
N GLU A 137 -10.93 7.13 -11.32
CA GLU A 137 -10.78 7.37 -12.76
C GLU A 137 -9.58 6.64 -13.41
N ALA A 138 -8.98 5.63 -12.75
CA ALA A 138 -7.85 4.87 -13.30
C ALA A 138 -8.14 3.39 -13.45
#